data_37feaca72391662bb4566f15782bfbf2
#
_entry.id   37feaca72391662bb4566f15782bfbf2
#
_cell.length_a   1.000
_cell.length_b   1.000
_cell.length_c   1.000
_cell.angle_alpha   90.00
_cell.angle_beta   90.00
_cell.angle_gamma   90.00
#
_symmetry.space_group_name_H-M   'P 1'
#
loop_
_entity.id
_entity.type
_entity.pdbx_description
1 polymer ?
#
loop_
_entity_poly.entity_id
_entity_poly.type
_entity_poly.pdbx_seq_one_letter_code
_entity_poly.pdbx_strand_id
1 'polypeptide(L)'
;LTLLSPRPDGFVDPDDVRAALRPHTALIAVTHASNVTGAIQPVAAIGQIARQAGVRYLIDGAQALGALPVSVRALKCDLYAFPGHKSLLGPQGTGGLYIRPGLALRTLREGGTGTGSDSMLQPKELPERYESGTVNLPGIAGLGAGCAYVSRRLSTILSHERELTAALYEGLMHTPGAIVYSPQEEAARAGIVSFNLGDLSSSQAADAFARAEIAVRGGLHCAPGAHRFLGTMRRGAVRASVNYANTFEEVEQFLRTAREVSVTSD
;
A
#
# COMPACT_ATOMS: atom_id res chain seq x y z
N LEU A 1 -15.02 12.30 -13.03
CA LEU A 1 -14.24 11.18 -12.50
C LEU A 1 -14.66 9.89 -13.19
N THR A 2 -13.69 9.11 -13.67
CA THR A 2 -13.90 7.74 -14.13
C THR A 2 -13.22 6.82 -13.13
N LEU A 3 -13.94 5.84 -12.62
CA LEU A 3 -13.40 4.79 -11.76
C LEU A 3 -13.30 3.51 -12.57
N LEU A 4 -12.12 2.88 -12.59
CA LEU A 4 -11.89 1.58 -13.18
C LEU A 4 -11.95 0.52 -12.08
N SER A 5 -12.70 -0.55 -12.34
CA SER A 5 -12.69 -1.73 -11.50
C SER A 5 -11.52 -2.63 -11.91
N PRO A 6 -10.87 -3.32 -10.97
CA PRO A 6 -9.92 -4.36 -11.32
C PRO A 6 -10.63 -5.52 -12.03
N ARG A 7 -9.87 -6.35 -12.74
CA ARG A 7 -10.32 -7.64 -13.27
C ARG A 7 -10.47 -8.68 -12.14
N PRO A 8 -11.11 -9.82 -12.38
CA PRO A 8 -11.34 -10.85 -11.35
C PRO A 8 -10.08 -11.29 -10.60
N ASP A 9 -8.92 -11.17 -11.21
CA ASP A 9 -7.61 -11.45 -10.62
C ASP A 9 -7.10 -10.35 -9.65
N GLY A 10 -7.84 -9.23 -9.53
CA GLY A 10 -7.50 -8.11 -8.65
C GLY A 10 -6.60 -7.04 -9.28
N PHE A 11 -6.25 -7.16 -10.57
CA PHE A 11 -5.39 -6.20 -11.28
C PHE A 11 -6.19 -5.29 -12.21
N VAL A 12 -5.73 -4.04 -12.30
CA VAL A 12 -6.22 -3.11 -13.33
C VAL A 12 -5.49 -3.40 -14.63
N ASP A 13 -6.23 -3.66 -15.70
CA ASP A 13 -5.62 -3.84 -17.02
C ASP A 13 -5.15 -2.49 -17.58
N PRO A 14 -3.89 -2.38 -18.01
CA PRO A 14 -3.40 -1.18 -18.67
C PRO A 14 -4.20 -0.77 -19.91
N ASP A 15 -4.77 -1.72 -20.65
CA ASP A 15 -5.58 -1.41 -21.83
C ASP A 15 -6.93 -0.81 -21.45
N ASP A 16 -7.52 -1.20 -20.30
CA ASP A 16 -8.73 -0.55 -19.77
C ASP A 16 -8.42 0.92 -19.38
N VAL A 17 -7.22 1.18 -18.84
CA VAL A 17 -6.76 2.55 -18.58
C VAL A 17 -6.66 3.34 -19.87
N ARG A 18 -6.07 2.76 -20.92
CA ARG A 18 -5.95 3.38 -22.24
C ARG A 18 -7.32 3.71 -22.85
N ALA A 19 -8.24 2.77 -22.79
CA ALA A 19 -9.61 2.93 -23.31
C ALA A 19 -10.42 3.98 -22.55
N ALA A 20 -10.13 4.19 -21.27
CA ALA A 20 -10.81 5.18 -20.43
C ALA A 20 -10.31 6.62 -20.62
N LEU A 21 -9.20 6.84 -21.34
CA LEU A 21 -8.67 8.18 -21.58
C LEU A 21 -9.61 9.02 -22.45
N ARG A 22 -9.73 10.28 -22.11
CA ARG A 22 -10.53 11.26 -22.81
C ARG A 22 -9.69 12.51 -23.11
N PRO A 23 -10.06 13.35 -24.09
CA PRO A 23 -9.29 14.56 -24.43
C PRO A 23 -9.05 15.51 -23.26
N HIS A 24 -9.93 15.47 -22.23
CA HIS A 24 -9.83 16.31 -21.04
C HIS A 24 -9.36 15.54 -19.78
N THR A 25 -8.80 14.34 -19.94
CA THR A 25 -8.21 13.59 -18.82
C THR A 25 -6.96 14.34 -18.33
N ALA A 26 -7.01 14.82 -17.09
CA ALA A 26 -5.95 15.64 -16.50
C ALA A 26 -4.97 14.81 -15.64
N LEU A 27 -5.47 13.72 -15.04
CA LEU A 27 -4.70 12.91 -14.09
C LEU A 27 -5.16 11.45 -14.13
N ILE A 28 -4.21 10.54 -14.11
CA ILE A 28 -4.39 9.14 -13.77
C ILE A 28 -3.84 8.96 -12.35
N ALA A 29 -4.63 8.37 -11.45
CA ALA A 29 -4.21 8.05 -10.08
C ALA A 29 -4.43 6.57 -9.81
N VAL A 30 -3.39 5.86 -9.37
CA VAL A 30 -3.42 4.41 -9.12
C VAL A 30 -2.66 4.09 -7.83
N THR A 31 -3.15 3.14 -7.05
CA THR A 31 -2.38 2.56 -5.96
C THR A 31 -1.32 1.62 -6.51
N HIS A 32 -0.11 1.60 -5.91
CA HIS A 32 0.96 0.69 -6.35
C HIS A 32 0.70 -0.75 -5.88
N ALA A 33 0.26 -0.90 -4.64
CA ALA A 33 -0.13 -2.19 -4.10
C ALA A 33 -1.39 -2.04 -3.23
N SER A 34 -2.29 -3.01 -3.31
CA SER A 34 -3.55 -3.00 -2.57
C SER A 34 -3.30 -3.19 -1.07
N ASN A 35 -3.88 -2.34 -0.25
CA ASN A 35 -3.87 -2.49 1.20
C ASN A 35 -4.86 -3.56 1.71
N VAL A 36 -5.65 -4.14 0.82
CA VAL A 36 -6.56 -5.25 1.12
C VAL A 36 -5.96 -6.57 0.66
N THR A 37 -5.75 -6.74 -0.64
CA THR A 37 -5.33 -8.02 -1.22
C THR A 37 -3.81 -8.19 -1.33
N GLY A 38 -3.04 -7.11 -1.18
CA GLY A 38 -1.61 -7.13 -1.48
C GLY A 38 -1.28 -7.08 -2.98
N ALA A 39 -2.27 -7.08 -3.88
CA ALA A 39 -2.05 -7.08 -5.34
C ALA A 39 -1.19 -5.89 -5.78
N ILE A 40 -0.06 -6.18 -6.43
CA ILE A 40 0.88 -5.19 -6.97
C ILE A 40 0.42 -4.81 -8.38
N GLN A 41 -0.05 -3.58 -8.55
CA GLN A 41 -0.63 -3.11 -9.80
C GLN A 41 0.45 -2.89 -10.89
N PRO A 42 0.10 -3.01 -12.19
CA PRO A 42 1.03 -2.85 -13.30
C PRO A 42 1.37 -1.37 -13.56
N VAL A 43 1.82 -0.66 -12.51
CA VAL A 43 2.02 0.80 -12.49
C VAL A 43 3.03 1.29 -13.54
N ALA A 44 4.02 0.46 -13.91
CA ALA A 44 4.99 0.81 -14.95
C ALA A 44 4.34 0.85 -16.34
N ALA A 45 3.48 -0.12 -16.67
CA ALA A 45 2.74 -0.15 -17.93
C ALA A 45 1.74 1.00 -18.03
N ILE A 46 1.03 1.30 -16.91
CA ILE A 46 0.14 2.46 -16.83
C ILE A 46 0.93 3.77 -16.99
N GLY A 47 2.11 3.87 -16.41
CA GLY A 47 3.00 5.03 -16.59
C GLY A 47 3.45 5.24 -18.04
N GLN A 48 3.65 4.16 -18.81
CA GLN A 48 3.88 4.24 -20.25
C GLN A 48 2.69 4.91 -20.97
N ILE A 49 1.48 4.46 -20.67
CA ILE A 49 0.23 4.97 -21.25
C ILE A 49 0.05 6.46 -20.89
N ALA A 50 0.21 6.81 -19.63
CA ALA A 50 0.12 8.19 -19.17
C ALA A 50 1.10 9.10 -19.90
N ARG A 51 2.37 8.64 -20.06
CA ARG A 51 3.42 9.38 -20.77
C ARG A 51 3.10 9.57 -22.24
N GLN A 52 2.61 8.53 -22.92
CA GLN A 52 2.24 8.59 -24.33
C GLN A 52 1.04 9.53 -24.55
N ALA A 53 0.10 9.55 -23.62
CA ALA A 53 -1.09 10.40 -23.69
C ALA A 53 -0.85 11.85 -23.20
N GLY A 54 0.33 12.17 -22.67
CA GLY A 54 0.61 13.48 -22.07
C GLY A 54 -0.20 13.78 -20.81
N VAL A 55 -0.73 12.75 -20.15
CA VAL A 55 -1.56 12.86 -18.93
C VAL A 55 -0.67 12.71 -17.70
N ARG A 56 -0.92 13.51 -16.67
CA ARG A 56 -0.19 13.41 -15.40
C ARG A 56 -0.50 12.09 -14.70
N TYR A 57 0.52 11.54 -14.03
CA TYR A 57 0.42 10.24 -13.38
C TYR A 57 0.84 10.30 -11.91
N LEU A 58 -0.11 10.02 -11.01
CA LEU A 58 0.08 9.89 -9.57
C LEU A 58 0.03 8.43 -9.16
N ILE A 59 1.01 8.00 -8.40
CA ILE A 59 1.02 6.69 -7.76
C ILE A 59 0.89 6.86 -6.24
N ASP A 60 -0.07 6.17 -5.65
CA ASP A 60 -0.12 5.96 -4.21
C ASP A 60 0.77 4.78 -3.85
N GLY A 61 1.94 5.09 -3.29
CA GLY A 61 2.96 4.13 -2.87
C GLY A 61 2.84 3.66 -1.43
N ALA A 62 1.70 3.90 -0.78
CA ALA A 62 1.52 3.67 0.65
C ALA A 62 1.76 2.23 1.12
N GLN A 63 1.65 1.25 0.25
CA GLN A 63 1.93 -0.17 0.55
C GLN A 63 3.15 -0.70 -0.20
N ALA A 64 3.86 0.15 -0.94
CA ALA A 64 4.93 -0.30 -1.82
C ALA A 64 6.30 0.27 -1.43
N LEU A 65 6.39 1.55 -1.05
CA LEU A 65 7.69 2.14 -0.75
C LEU A 65 8.27 1.56 0.55
N GLY A 66 9.44 0.97 0.44
CA GLY A 66 10.08 0.22 1.53
C GLY A 66 9.76 -1.28 1.57
N ALA A 67 8.68 -1.71 0.87
CA ALA A 67 8.28 -3.12 0.71
C ALA A 67 8.47 -3.66 -0.72
N LEU A 68 8.77 -2.80 -1.68
CA LEU A 68 9.04 -3.17 -3.08
C LEU A 68 10.18 -2.31 -3.63
N PRO A 69 10.89 -2.78 -4.67
CA PRO A 69 11.82 -1.93 -5.40
C PRO A 69 11.06 -0.83 -6.16
N VAL A 70 11.32 0.42 -5.84
CA VAL A 70 10.66 1.56 -6.48
C VAL A 70 11.67 2.45 -7.18
N SER A 71 11.45 2.68 -8.48
CA SER A 71 12.17 3.66 -9.28
C SER A 71 11.18 4.59 -9.97
N VAL A 72 11.04 5.81 -9.50
CA VAL A 72 10.13 6.80 -10.10
C VAL A 72 10.40 7.06 -11.59
N ARG A 73 11.66 6.86 -12.05
CA ARG A 73 12.03 6.94 -13.46
C ARG A 73 11.49 5.77 -14.26
N ALA A 74 11.62 4.53 -13.74
CA ALA A 74 11.10 3.33 -14.39
C ALA A 74 9.56 3.35 -14.42
N LEU A 75 8.94 3.83 -13.34
CA LEU A 75 7.49 3.98 -13.23
C LEU A 75 6.94 5.13 -14.08
N LYS A 76 7.80 6.05 -14.56
CA LYS A 76 7.42 7.23 -15.36
C LYS A 76 6.35 8.10 -14.69
N CYS A 77 6.28 8.09 -13.36
CA CYS A 77 5.29 8.87 -12.63
C CYS A 77 5.71 10.33 -12.51
N ASP A 78 4.71 11.19 -12.43
CA ASP A 78 4.87 12.61 -12.15
C ASP A 78 4.84 12.88 -10.65
N LEU A 79 4.06 12.07 -9.92
CA LEU A 79 3.82 12.18 -8.49
C LEU A 79 3.86 10.78 -7.86
N TYR A 80 4.51 10.67 -6.69
CA TYR A 80 4.53 9.44 -5.91
C TYR A 80 4.35 9.77 -4.43
N ALA A 81 3.20 9.41 -3.85
CA ALA A 81 2.85 9.72 -2.47
C ALA A 81 3.10 8.51 -1.56
N PHE A 82 3.61 8.73 -0.35
CA PHE A 82 3.87 7.66 0.59
C PHE A 82 3.84 8.13 2.05
N PRO A 83 3.37 7.31 3.00
CA PRO A 83 3.50 7.55 4.43
C PRO A 83 4.86 7.07 4.92
N GLY A 84 5.39 7.73 5.94
CA GLY A 84 6.66 7.34 6.55
C GLY A 84 6.57 6.20 7.57
N HIS A 85 5.39 6.01 8.18
CA HIS A 85 5.17 5.09 9.30
C HIS A 85 4.85 3.64 8.92
N LYS A 86 4.93 3.28 7.64
CA LYS A 86 4.77 1.90 7.16
C LYS A 86 6.15 1.26 6.92
N SER A 87 6.35 0.64 5.78
CA SER A 87 7.58 -0.11 5.46
C SER A 87 8.86 0.75 5.43
N LEU A 88 8.75 2.07 5.51
CA LEU A 88 9.90 2.96 5.72
C LEU A 88 10.33 3.09 7.19
N LEU A 89 9.58 2.49 8.13
CA LEU A 89 9.89 2.42 9.58
C LEU A 89 10.04 3.78 10.26
N GLY A 90 9.47 4.84 9.69
CA GLY A 90 9.47 6.17 10.26
C GLY A 90 8.32 6.38 11.27
N PRO A 91 8.36 7.46 12.05
CA PRO A 91 7.30 7.82 12.99
C PRO A 91 5.98 8.16 12.28
N GLN A 92 4.87 8.00 13.02
CA GLN A 92 3.56 8.49 12.58
C GLN A 92 3.58 9.99 12.33
N GLY A 93 2.71 10.48 11.43
CA GLY A 93 2.67 11.89 11.06
C GLY A 93 3.78 12.32 10.08
N THR A 94 4.55 11.37 9.56
CA THR A 94 5.55 11.60 8.51
C THR A 94 5.17 10.94 7.19
N GLY A 95 5.72 11.43 6.11
CA GLY A 95 5.53 10.92 4.76
C GLY A 95 6.18 11.83 3.74
N GLY A 96 5.94 11.58 2.47
CA GLY A 96 6.50 12.39 1.40
C GLY A 96 5.69 12.31 0.12
N LEU A 97 5.92 13.32 -0.71
CA LEU A 97 5.43 13.39 -2.07
C LEU A 97 6.62 13.65 -3.00
N TYR A 98 6.95 12.67 -3.83
CA TYR A 98 7.83 12.94 -4.96
C TYR A 98 7.08 13.73 -6.00
N ILE A 99 7.69 14.79 -6.48
CA ILE A 99 7.20 15.63 -7.58
C ILE A 99 8.28 15.61 -8.67
N ARG A 100 7.89 15.22 -9.88
CA ARG A 100 8.82 15.19 -11.01
C ARG A 100 9.43 16.60 -11.25
N PRO A 101 10.75 16.71 -11.44
CA PRO A 101 11.38 17.99 -11.75
C PRO A 101 10.70 18.70 -12.91
N GLY A 102 10.47 20.00 -12.76
CA GLY A 102 9.78 20.84 -13.74
C GLY A 102 8.24 20.78 -13.68
N LEU A 103 7.64 19.94 -12.84
CA LEU A 103 6.21 19.95 -12.58
C LEU A 103 5.88 20.96 -11.47
N ALA A 104 5.15 22.02 -11.81
CA ALA A 104 4.64 22.96 -10.81
C ALA A 104 3.23 22.56 -10.37
N LEU A 105 3.03 22.48 -9.05
CA LEU A 105 1.73 22.32 -8.43
C LEU A 105 1.28 23.65 -7.81
N ARG A 106 -0.02 23.79 -7.60
CA ARG A 106 -0.54 24.87 -6.77
C ARG A 106 -0.33 24.52 -5.31
N THR A 107 0.01 25.53 -4.51
CA THR A 107 0.05 25.39 -3.04
C THR A 107 -1.35 25.09 -2.52
N LEU A 108 -1.44 24.16 -1.58
CA LEU A 108 -2.69 23.83 -0.88
C LEU A 108 -2.78 24.60 0.44
N ARG A 109 -1.62 24.83 1.07
CA ARG A 109 -1.46 25.60 2.30
C ARG A 109 -0.34 26.62 2.09
N GLU A 110 -0.51 27.79 2.66
CA GLU A 110 0.45 28.87 2.64
C GLU A 110 0.63 29.39 4.06
N GLY A 111 1.83 29.84 4.40
CA GLY A 111 2.16 30.34 5.74
C GLY A 111 3.65 30.44 5.95
N GLY A 112 4.07 30.85 7.14
CA GLY A 112 5.49 31.02 7.47
C GLY A 112 6.28 29.72 7.25
N THR A 113 7.40 29.83 6.54
CA THR A 113 8.26 28.70 6.19
C THR A 113 9.62 28.75 6.92
N GLY A 114 9.87 29.85 7.67
CA GLY A 114 11.17 30.10 8.30
C GLY A 114 12.23 30.66 7.34
N THR A 115 11.88 30.86 6.06
CA THR A 115 12.76 31.42 5.02
C THR A 115 12.02 32.54 4.30
N GLY A 116 12.76 33.49 3.66
CA GLY A 116 12.16 34.56 2.88
C GLY A 116 11.27 35.51 3.71
N SER A 117 11.69 35.84 4.94
CA SER A 117 10.91 36.66 5.88
C SER A 117 10.67 38.10 5.43
N ASP A 118 11.34 38.52 4.37
CA ASP A 118 11.19 39.81 3.69
C ASP A 118 10.08 39.82 2.64
N SER A 119 9.53 38.62 2.29
CA SER A 119 8.45 38.47 1.32
C SER A 119 7.12 38.22 2.00
N MET A 120 6.06 38.87 1.49
CA MET A 120 4.67 38.57 1.87
C MET A 120 4.05 37.42 1.10
N LEU A 121 4.79 36.82 0.15
CA LEU A 121 4.32 35.72 -0.69
C LEU A 121 4.99 34.42 -0.30
N GLN A 122 4.27 33.30 -0.52
CA GLN A 122 4.83 31.96 -0.38
C GLN A 122 6.10 31.81 -1.23
N PRO A 123 7.20 31.22 -0.73
CA PRO A 123 8.40 30.98 -1.50
C PRO A 123 8.13 30.18 -2.79
N LYS A 124 8.95 30.41 -3.80
CA LYS A 124 8.89 29.67 -5.07
C LYS A 124 9.80 28.44 -5.06
N GLU A 125 10.79 28.45 -4.21
CA GLU A 125 11.82 27.44 -4.04
C GLU A 125 11.24 26.20 -3.35
N LEU A 126 11.76 25.01 -3.73
CA LEU A 126 11.45 23.76 -3.08
C LEU A 126 12.54 23.42 -2.03
N PRO A 127 12.16 22.81 -0.92
CA PRO A 127 10.81 22.27 -0.57
C PRO A 127 9.88 23.32 0.05
N GLU A 128 10.34 24.50 0.42
CA GLU A 128 9.63 25.53 1.21
C GLU A 128 8.29 25.93 0.60
N ARG A 129 8.20 25.91 -0.72
CA ARG A 129 6.94 26.23 -1.45
C ARG A 129 5.77 25.38 -0.99
N TYR A 130 6.01 24.12 -0.62
CA TYR A 130 4.96 23.17 -0.25
C TYR A 130 4.96 22.82 1.24
N GLU A 131 5.91 23.37 1.99
CA GLU A 131 6.05 23.18 3.43
C GLU A 131 5.67 24.46 4.18
N SER A 132 4.43 24.55 4.64
CA SER A 132 3.98 25.71 5.43
C SER A 132 3.93 25.39 6.91
N GLY A 133 4.40 26.33 7.74
CA GLY A 133 4.50 26.17 9.19
C GLY A 133 5.82 25.52 9.63
N THR A 134 5.98 25.35 10.95
CA THR A 134 7.13 24.65 11.51
C THR A 134 7.03 23.15 11.21
N VAL A 135 8.00 22.62 10.51
CA VAL A 135 8.06 21.19 10.15
C VAL A 135 8.31 20.30 11.36
N ASN A 136 7.81 19.06 11.32
CA ASN A 136 8.06 18.05 12.35
C ASN A 136 9.49 17.51 12.26
N LEU A 137 10.46 18.30 12.67
CA LEU A 137 11.88 17.96 12.58
C LEU A 137 12.24 16.62 13.25
N PRO A 138 11.78 16.30 14.49
CA PRO A 138 12.05 15.00 15.10
C PRO A 138 11.49 13.83 14.27
N GLY A 139 10.28 13.98 13.75
CA GLY A 139 9.67 12.96 12.90
C GLY A 139 10.40 12.75 11.58
N ILE A 140 10.84 13.84 10.94
CA ILE A 140 11.63 13.81 9.69
C ILE A 140 12.98 13.13 9.92
N ALA A 141 13.67 13.45 11.04
CA ALA A 141 14.93 12.80 11.40
C ALA A 141 14.73 11.29 11.63
N GLY A 142 13.65 10.90 12.33
CA GLY A 142 13.29 9.49 12.53
C GLY A 142 12.97 8.78 11.21
N LEU A 143 12.22 9.42 10.29
CA LEU A 143 11.98 8.89 8.95
C LEU A 143 13.28 8.73 8.16
N GLY A 144 14.19 9.69 8.25
CA GLY A 144 15.53 9.61 7.64
C GLY A 144 16.31 8.38 8.11
N ALA A 145 16.28 8.09 9.40
CA ALA A 145 16.91 6.89 9.99
C ALA A 145 16.25 5.60 9.46
N GLY A 146 14.91 5.54 9.42
CA GLY A 146 14.16 4.42 8.85
C GLY A 146 14.49 4.19 7.37
N CYS A 147 14.47 5.24 6.55
CA CYS A 147 14.85 5.17 5.14
C CYS A 147 16.28 4.65 4.96
N ALA A 148 17.22 5.11 5.76
CA ALA A 148 18.61 4.66 5.71
C ALA A 148 18.76 3.18 6.11
N TYR A 149 17.98 2.71 7.09
CA TYR A 149 17.94 1.30 7.49
C TYR A 149 17.41 0.41 6.35
N VAL A 150 16.22 0.76 5.83
CA VAL A 150 15.53 0.01 4.77
C VAL A 150 16.37 0.01 3.48
N SER A 151 16.90 1.14 3.06
CA SER A 151 17.70 1.25 1.83
C SER A 151 18.90 0.32 1.82
N ARG A 152 19.57 0.15 2.95
CA ARG A 152 20.74 -0.74 3.08
C ARG A 152 20.39 -2.23 3.10
N ARG A 153 19.15 -2.58 3.38
CA ARG A 153 18.66 -3.95 3.61
C ARG A 153 17.54 -4.37 2.69
N LEU A 154 17.18 -3.55 1.73
CA LEU A 154 15.96 -3.74 0.93
C LEU A 154 15.87 -5.13 0.31
N SER A 155 16.95 -5.64 -0.29
CA SER A 155 16.95 -6.97 -0.90
C SER A 155 16.69 -8.09 0.11
N THR A 156 17.32 -8.02 1.30
CA THR A 156 17.13 -9.00 2.37
C THR A 156 15.72 -8.93 2.95
N ILE A 157 15.20 -7.71 3.19
CA ILE A 157 13.83 -7.48 3.64
C ILE A 157 12.85 -8.09 2.65
N LEU A 158 13.00 -7.80 1.36
CA LEU A 158 12.12 -8.28 0.30
C LEU A 158 12.12 -9.81 0.18
N SER A 159 13.30 -10.45 0.22
CA SER A 159 13.39 -11.91 0.16
C SER A 159 12.64 -12.54 1.33
N HIS A 160 12.95 -12.08 2.55
CA HIS A 160 12.35 -12.60 3.77
C HIS A 160 10.82 -12.39 3.83
N GLU A 161 10.33 -11.18 3.54
CA GLU A 161 8.89 -10.90 3.52
C GLU A 161 8.16 -11.73 2.44
N ARG A 162 8.80 -11.98 1.29
CA ARG A 162 8.24 -12.80 0.24
C ARG A 162 8.10 -14.25 0.68
N GLU A 163 9.14 -14.84 1.28
CA GLU A 163 9.12 -16.21 1.77
C GLU A 163 8.07 -16.40 2.86
N LEU A 164 7.98 -15.48 3.84
CA LEU A 164 6.93 -15.51 4.87
C LEU A 164 5.53 -15.38 4.28
N THR A 165 5.37 -14.49 3.30
CA THR A 165 4.06 -14.28 2.65
C THR A 165 3.64 -15.49 1.83
N ALA A 166 4.58 -16.15 1.16
CA ALA A 166 4.32 -17.38 0.43
C ALA A 166 3.86 -18.50 1.37
N ALA A 167 4.59 -18.73 2.47
CA ALA A 167 4.23 -19.72 3.48
C ALA A 167 2.85 -19.44 4.09
N LEU A 168 2.56 -18.18 4.42
CA LEU A 168 1.26 -17.74 4.94
C LEU A 168 0.13 -17.99 3.94
N TYR A 169 0.33 -17.63 2.68
CA TYR A 169 -0.64 -17.81 1.61
C TYR A 169 -0.94 -19.31 1.37
N GLU A 170 0.10 -20.10 1.17
CA GLU A 170 -0.03 -21.55 0.93
C GLU A 170 -0.69 -22.26 2.12
N GLY A 171 -0.28 -21.93 3.34
CA GLY A 171 -0.90 -22.48 4.54
C GLY A 171 -2.38 -22.16 4.68
N LEU A 172 -2.79 -20.94 4.32
CA LEU A 172 -4.20 -20.56 4.30
C LEU A 172 -4.97 -21.26 3.17
N MET A 173 -4.39 -21.46 2.00
CA MET A 173 -5.00 -22.22 0.90
C MET A 173 -5.28 -23.69 1.28
N HIS A 174 -4.50 -24.24 2.20
CA HIS A 174 -4.69 -25.61 2.73
C HIS A 174 -5.48 -25.63 4.05
N THR A 175 -5.97 -24.48 4.53
CA THR A 175 -6.79 -24.41 5.75
C THR A 175 -8.27 -24.66 5.38
N PRO A 176 -8.94 -25.67 5.98
CA PRO A 176 -10.35 -25.94 5.70
C PRO A 176 -11.22 -24.69 5.91
N GLY A 177 -12.18 -24.44 5.04
CA GLY A 177 -13.08 -23.28 5.13
C GLY A 177 -12.43 -21.91 4.91
N ALA A 178 -11.14 -21.83 4.61
CA ALA A 178 -10.50 -20.57 4.27
C ALA A 178 -10.82 -20.13 2.83
N ILE A 179 -11.17 -18.87 2.69
CA ILE A 179 -11.32 -18.20 1.39
C ILE A 179 -10.26 -17.10 1.31
N VAL A 180 -9.29 -17.25 0.43
CA VAL A 180 -8.18 -16.30 0.26
C VAL A 180 -8.46 -15.35 -0.90
N TYR A 181 -8.28 -14.04 -0.66
CA TYR A 181 -8.57 -12.96 -1.63
C TYR A 181 -7.31 -12.35 -2.26
N SER A 182 -6.15 -12.74 -1.79
CA SER A 182 -4.87 -12.26 -2.32
C SER A 182 -4.49 -12.98 -3.61
N PRO A 183 -3.72 -12.36 -4.52
CA PRO A 183 -3.27 -13.00 -5.75
C PRO A 183 -2.52 -14.31 -5.48
N GLN A 184 -2.70 -15.30 -6.37
CA GLN A 184 -2.01 -16.57 -6.27
C GLN A 184 -0.52 -16.44 -6.59
N GLU A 185 -0.19 -15.64 -7.59
CA GLU A 185 1.20 -15.45 -8.02
C GLU A 185 1.99 -14.69 -6.95
N GLU A 186 3.10 -15.28 -6.49
CA GLU A 186 3.95 -14.72 -5.44
C GLU A 186 4.52 -13.35 -5.84
N ALA A 187 5.03 -13.23 -7.07
CA ALA A 187 5.62 -12.00 -7.58
C ALA A 187 4.62 -10.83 -7.72
N ALA A 188 3.33 -11.16 -7.73
CA ALA A 188 2.23 -10.19 -7.85
C ALA A 188 1.65 -9.75 -6.50
N ARG A 189 2.26 -10.18 -5.38
CA ARG A 189 1.76 -9.98 -4.02
C ARG A 189 2.78 -9.28 -3.13
N ALA A 190 2.35 -8.23 -2.45
CA ALA A 190 3.09 -7.61 -1.34
C ALA A 190 2.90 -8.44 -0.05
N GLY A 191 3.59 -8.09 1.05
CA GLY A 191 3.56 -8.77 2.35
C GLY A 191 2.19 -8.80 3.05
N ILE A 192 1.10 -9.05 2.31
CA ILE A 192 -0.29 -8.99 2.76
C ILE A 192 -1.05 -10.20 2.24
N VAL A 193 -1.78 -10.90 3.12
CA VAL A 193 -2.75 -11.92 2.76
C VAL A 193 -4.09 -11.60 3.41
N SER A 194 -5.14 -11.48 2.60
CA SER A 194 -6.51 -11.30 3.07
C SER A 194 -7.34 -12.56 2.86
N PHE A 195 -8.13 -12.90 3.86
CA PHE A 195 -8.89 -14.14 3.88
C PHE A 195 -10.15 -14.02 4.76
N ASN A 196 -11.03 -15.01 4.66
CA ASN A 196 -12.09 -15.30 5.63
C ASN A 196 -12.04 -16.79 6.00
N LEU A 197 -12.61 -17.14 7.15
CA LEU A 197 -12.70 -18.52 7.67
C LEU A 197 -14.17 -18.90 7.86
N GLY A 198 -14.59 -19.99 7.26
CA GLY A 198 -15.96 -20.51 7.36
C GLY A 198 -17.02 -19.41 7.24
N ASP A 199 -17.99 -19.40 8.14
CA ASP A 199 -19.06 -18.41 8.21
C ASP A 199 -18.77 -17.22 9.15
N LEU A 200 -17.61 -17.18 9.77
CA LEU A 200 -17.24 -16.10 10.70
C LEU A 200 -17.19 -14.75 9.99
N SER A 201 -17.65 -13.72 10.68
CA SER A 201 -17.31 -12.35 10.29
C SER A 201 -15.82 -12.08 10.52
N SER A 202 -15.26 -11.12 9.78
CA SER A 202 -13.85 -10.75 9.96
C SER A 202 -13.53 -10.27 11.38
N SER A 203 -14.50 -9.71 12.10
CA SER A 203 -14.32 -9.30 13.50
C SER A 203 -14.24 -10.51 14.43
N GLN A 204 -15.16 -11.49 14.28
CA GLN A 204 -15.13 -12.72 15.08
C GLN A 204 -13.83 -13.50 14.88
N ALA A 205 -13.39 -13.63 13.62
CA ALA A 205 -12.12 -14.28 13.32
C ALA A 205 -10.93 -13.49 13.92
N ALA A 206 -10.89 -12.15 13.77
CA ALA A 206 -9.84 -11.34 14.36
C ALA A 206 -9.81 -11.44 15.90
N ASP A 207 -10.95 -11.50 16.56
CA ASP A 207 -11.04 -11.71 18.01
C ASP A 207 -10.52 -13.09 18.42
N ALA A 208 -10.73 -14.12 17.60
CA ALA A 208 -10.18 -15.45 17.84
C ALA A 208 -8.64 -15.44 17.75
N PHE A 209 -8.06 -14.81 16.73
CA PHE A 209 -6.62 -14.61 16.63
C PHE A 209 -6.06 -13.78 17.79
N ALA A 210 -6.76 -12.73 18.23
CA ALA A 210 -6.34 -11.91 19.37
C ALA A 210 -6.27 -12.71 20.67
N ARG A 211 -7.21 -13.66 20.91
CA ARG A 211 -7.15 -14.58 22.05
C ARG A 211 -5.94 -15.51 22.02
N ALA A 212 -5.42 -15.79 20.84
CA ALA A 212 -4.18 -16.55 20.63
C ALA A 212 -2.93 -15.64 20.58
N GLU A 213 -3.05 -14.37 20.99
CA GLU A 213 -1.99 -13.36 20.99
C GLU A 213 -1.42 -13.06 19.59
N ILE A 214 -2.22 -13.27 18.54
CA ILE A 214 -1.85 -12.99 17.15
C ILE A 214 -2.57 -11.73 16.67
N ALA A 215 -1.81 -10.71 16.28
CA ALA A 215 -2.31 -9.44 15.78
C ALA A 215 -2.66 -9.54 14.28
N VAL A 216 -3.95 -9.51 13.97
CA VAL A 216 -4.50 -9.37 12.62
C VAL A 216 -5.49 -8.21 12.57
N ARG A 217 -5.90 -7.81 11.37
CA ARG A 217 -6.92 -6.78 11.25
C ARG A 217 -8.16 -7.32 10.54
N GLY A 218 -9.32 -7.28 11.23
CA GLY A 218 -10.63 -7.51 10.63
C GLY A 218 -11.27 -6.23 10.11
N GLY A 219 -12.20 -6.34 9.14
CA GLY A 219 -13.04 -5.24 8.67
C GLY A 219 -12.84 -4.86 7.21
N LEU A 220 -13.11 -3.58 6.88
CA LEU A 220 -13.09 -3.05 5.51
C LEU A 220 -11.78 -2.34 5.12
N HIS A 221 -10.79 -2.29 6.00
CA HIS A 221 -9.42 -1.77 5.75
C HIS A 221 -9.37 -0.38 5.10
N CYS A 222 -10.37 0.49 5.39
CA CYS A 222 -10.54 1.81 4.75
C CYS A 222 -10.68 1.76 3.22
N ALA A 223 -11.12 0.62 2.67
CA ALA A 223 -11.20 0.37 1.22
C ALA A 223 -12.54 -0.26 0.81
N PRO A 224 -13.68 0.43 1.02
CA PRO A 224 -15.00 -0.13 0.73
C PRO A 224 -15.17 -0.50 -0.75
N GLY A 225 -14.48 0.17 -1.66
CA GLY A 225 -14.47 -0.17 -3.10
C GLY A 225 -13.91 -1.57 -3.36
N ALA A 226 -12.79 -1.92 -2.73
CA ALA A 226 -12.19 -3.25 -2.83
C ALA A 226 -13.13 -4.33 -2.26
N HIS A 227 -13.75 -4.07 -1.11
CA HIS A 227 -14.69 -5.01 -0.51
C HIS A 227 -16.00 -5.18 -1.29
N ARG A 228 -16.48 -4.15 -2.02
CA ARG A 228 -17.58 -4.32 -2.99
C ARG A 228 -17.17 -5.25 -4.12
N PHE A 229 -15.99 -5.05 -4.66
CA PHE A 229 -15.44 -5.89 -5.72
C PHE A 229 -15.29 -7.36 -5.28
N LEU A 230 -14.73 -7.58 -4.09
CA LEU A 230 -14.53 -8.91 -3.51
C LEU A 230 -15.81 -9.57 -2.98
N GLY A 231 -16.96 -8.87 -2.97
CA GLY A 231 -18.19 -9.38 -2.38
C GLY A 231 -18.18 -9.47 -0.84
N THR A 232 -17.21 -8.83 -0.18
CA THR A 232 -16.99 -8.95 1.27
C THR A 232 -17.49 -7.76 2.08
N MET A 233 -18.28 -6.87 1.48
CA MET A 233 -18.80 -5.67 2.18
C MET A 233 -19.52 -5.98 3.50
N ARG A 234 -20.26 -7.07 3.56
CA ARG A 234 -21.07 -7.44 4.73
C ARG A 234 -20.24 -8.07 5.85
N ARG A 235 -19.28 -8.92 5.49
CA ARG A 235 -18.47 -9.70 6.44
C ARG A 235 -17.13 -9.03 6.76
N GLY A 236 -16.65 -8.15 5.90
CA GLY A 236 -15.27 -7.71 5.85
C GLY A 236 -14.34 -8.83 5.42
N ALA A 237 -13.05 -8.64 5.61
CA ALA A 237 -12.02 -9.67 5.50
C ALA A 237 -11.05 -9.55 6.67
N VAL A 238 -10.40 -10.63 7.03
CA VAL A 238 -9.23 -10.61 7.89
C VAL A 238 -8.02 -10.36 7.02
N ARG A 239 -7.12 -9.50 7.47
CA ARG A 239 -5.84 -9.22 6.82
C ARG A 239 -4.71 -9.56 7.76
N ALA A 240 -3.89 -10.51 7.36
CA ALA A 240 -2.57 -10.75 7.92
C ALA A 240 -1.52 -9.98 7.11
N SER A 241 -0.57 -9.39 7.80
CA SER A 241 0.53 -8.65 7.18
C SER A 241 1.82 -9.08 7.85
N VAL A 242 2.82 -9.41 7.06
CA VAL A 242 4.16 -9.75 7.53
C VAL A 242 5.14 -8.63 7.23
N ASN A 243 6.21 -8.56 8.00
CA ASN A 243 7.31 -7.64 7.76
C ASN A 243 8.66 -8.33 8.12
N TYR A 244 9.74 -7.60 7.93
CA TYR A 244 11.10 -8.10 8.14
C TYR A 244 11.40 -8.63 9.56
N ALA A 245 10.60 -8.30 10.57
CA ALA A 245 10.79 -8.72 11.95
C ALA A 245 10.01 -9.99 12.30
N ASN A 246 9.09 -10.43 11.44
CA ASN A 246 8.36 -11.67 11.66
C ASN A 246 9.22 -12.90 11.37
N THR A 247 8.84 -14.03 11.95
CA THR A 247 9.54 -15.33 11.83
C THR A 247 8.64 -16.39 11.19
N PHE A 248 9.23 -17.50 10.74
CA PHE A 248 8.48 -18.65 10.26
C PHE A 248 7.67 -19.31 11.37
N GLU A 249 8.18 -19.32 12.61
CA GLU A 249 7.49 -19.86 13.77
C GLU A 249 6.19 -19.09 14.06
N GLU A 250 6.20 -17.77 13.87
CA GLU A 250 4.99 -16.94 14.00
C GLU A 250 3.97 -17.25 12.88
N VAL A 251 4.43 -17.50 11.66
CA VAL A 251 3.55 -17.94 10.56
C VAL A 251 2.97 -19.32 10.84
N GLU A 252 3.75 -20.25 11.36
CA GLU A 252 3.27 -21.57 11.76
C GLU A 252 2.23 -21.49 12.90
N GLN A 253 2.47 -20.66 13.90
CA GLN A 253 1.52 -20.41 14.98
C GLN A 253 0.21 -19.83 14.43
N PHE A 254 0.31 -18.84 13.55
CA PHE A 254 -0.85 -18.27 12.87
C PHE A 254 -1.66 -19.35 12.12
N LEU A 255 -1.00 -20.22 11.36
CA LEU A 255 -1.66 -21.25 10.57
C LEU A 255 -2.30 -22.36 11.46
N ARG A 256 -1.68 -22.70 12.60
CA ARG A 256 -2.32 -23.58 13.59
C ARG A 256 -3.63 -22.95 14.11
N THR A 257 -3.57 -21.70 14.54
CA THR A 257 -4.74 -20.97 15.03
C THR A 257 -5.81 -20.83 13.94
N ALA A 258 -5.44 -20.57 12.70
CA ALA A 258 -6.39 -20.49 11.57
C ALA A 258 -7.17 -21.80 11.40
N ARG A 259 -6.50 -22.95 11.50
CA ARG A 259 -7.15 -24.26 11.44
C ARG A 259 -8.08 -24.52 12.62
N GLU A 260 -7.66 -24.20 13.84
CA GLU A 260 -8.49 -24.35 15.05
C GLU A 260 -9.76 -23.50 14.98
N VAL A 261 -9.61 -22.24 14.56
CA VAL A 261 -10.74 -21.30 14.41
C VAL A 261 -11.70 -21.75 13.31
N SER A 262 -11.20 -22.34 12.25
CA SER A 262 -12.01 -22.82 11.15
C SER A 262 -12.86 -24.03 11.55
N VAL A 263 -12.31 -25.00 12.31
CA VAL A 263 -13.02 -26.21 12.77
C VAL A 263 -14.08 -25.90 13.81
N THR A 264 -13.91 -24.87 14.63
CA THR A 264 -14.90 -24.49 15.67
C THR A 264 -16.09 -23.72 15.11
N SER A 265 -16.14 -23.48 13.79
CA SER A 265 -17.20 -22.71 13.11
C SER A 265 -18.26 -23.60 12.47
N ASP A 266 -18.10 -24.90 12.50
CA ASP A 266 -19.08 -25.93 12.08
C ASP A 266 -19.91 -26.38 13.29
#